data_351978277233d0810487fdfa5f1b0569
#
_entry.id   351978277233d0810487fdfa5f1b0569
#
_cell.length_a   1.000
_cell.length_b   1.000
_cell.length_c   1.000
_cell.angle_alpha   90.00
_cell.angle_beta   90.00
_cell.angle_gamma   90.00
#
_symmetry.space_group_name_H-M   'P 1'
#
loop_
_entity.id
_entity.type
_entity.pdbx_description
1 polymer ?
#
loop_
_entity_poly.entity_id
_entity_poly.type
_entity_poly.pdbx_seq_one_letter_code
_entity_poly.pdbx_strand_id
1 'polypeptide(L)'
;MCEFKIQELALLNYRRFENEKFTLNPRMNVFAGKNGSGKTTVLEAANVMLGAYLAAYKTYVPSRFVYNIKSADVRQKAQISEDSTIFTTGTISQYPCKISCIAKWGEQDKTIEFQRVILKEDARTKFGGSNPMQPTVIAWEEAISKADHSDIEVVLPLVLYLSTARLWKDGNKKATKRG
;
A
#
# COMPACT_ATOMS: atom_id res chain seq x y z
N MET A 1 3.97 -10.41 21.57
CA MET A 1 3.05 -9.56 20.79
C MET A 1 3.53 -9.54 19.34
N CYS A 2 2.67 -9.89 18.39
CA CYS A 2 3.07 -9.86 16.98
C CYS A 2 3.07 -8.42 16.49
N GLU A 3 4.19 -7.97 15.93
CA GLU A 3 4.36 -6.61 15.44
C GLU A 3 4.77 -6.63 13.97
N PHE A 4 4.40 -5.57 13.25
CA PHE A 4 4.85 -5.29 11.89
C PHE A 4 5.57 -3.94 11.88
N LYS A 5 6.88 -3.96 11.70
CA LYS A 5 7.73 -2.75 11.74
C LYS A 5 8.44 -2.59 10.40
N ILE A 6 8.02 -1.62 9.62
CA ILE A 6 8.72 -1.27 8.37
C ILE A 6 10.06 -0.65 8.73
N GLN A 7 11.15 -1.22 8.22
CA GLN A 7 12.52 -0.70 8.38
C GLN A 7 12.95 0.09 7.14
N GLU A 8 12.51 -0.36 5.97
CA GLU A 8 12.86 0.25 4.71
C GLU A 8 11.69 0.22 3.74
N LEU A 9 11.52 1.30 3.01
CA LEU A 9 10.53 1.45 1.96
C LEU A 9 11.21 1.97 0.71
N ALA A 10 11.13 1.24 -0.40
CA ALA A 10 11.67 1.65 -1.68
C ALA A 10 10.56 1.83 -2.71
N LEU A 11 10.57 2.95 -3.41
CA LEU A 11 9.56 3.37 -4.38
C LEU A 11 10.20 3.48 -5.76
N LEU A 12 9.65 2.75 -6.73
CA LEU A 12 10.04 2.83 -8.14
C LEU A 12 8.83 3.24 -8.97
N ASN A 13 8.96 4.34 -9.72
CA ASN A 13 7.91 4.89 -10.58
C ASN A 13 6.55 5.07 -9.86
N TYR A 14 6.61 5.47 -8.60
CA TYR A 14 5.42 5.66 -7.76
C TYR A 14 5.13 7.14 -7.56
N ARG A 15 4.07 7.65 -8.17
CA ARG A 15 3.67 9.06 -8.18
C ARG A 15 4.83 9.97 -8.62
N ARG A 16 5.31 10.84 -7.72
CA ARG A 16 6.43 11.74 -8.02
C ARG A 16 7.81 11.08 -7.96
N PHE A 17 7.92 9.94 -7.30
CA PHE A 17 9.21 9.27 -7.09
C PHE A 17 9.57 8.38 -8.26
N GLU A 18 10.75 8.58 -8.81
CA GLU A 18 11.32 7.76 -9.86
C GLU A 18 11.97 6.51 -9.29
N ASN A 19 12.89 6.71 -8.36
CA ASN A 19 13.55 5.63 -7.62
C ASN A 19 14.06 6.23 -6.30
N GLU A 20 13.34 6.00 -5.21
CA GLU A 20 13.65 6.55 -3.91
C GLU A 20 13.56 5.49 -2.83
N LYS A 21 14.42 5.62 -1.82
CA LYS A 21 14.53 4.70 -0.71
C LYS A 21 14.48 5.46 0.61
N PHE A 22 13.65 4.97 1.53
CA PHE A 22 13.43 5.55 2.85
C PHE A 22 13.77 4.54 3.93
N THR A 23 14.70 4.88 4.81
CA THR A 23 14.94 4.14 6.05
C THR A 23 14.02 4.69 7.12
N LEU A 24 13.27 3.83 7.78
CA LEU A 24 12.26 4.20 8.76
C LEU A 24 12.66 3.78 10.17
N ASN A 25 12.32 4.62 11.14
CA ASN A 25 12.47 4.28 12.55
C ASN A 25 11.36 3.30 12.96
N PRO A 26 11.65 2.27 13.77
CA PRO A 26 10.66 1.25 14.14
C PRO A 26 9.54 1.76 15.06
N ARG A 27 9.68 2.94 15.67
CA ARG A 27 8.68 3.49 16.59
C ARG A 27 7.89 4.65 16.01
N MET A 28 8.60 5.69 15.54
CA MET A 28 7.99 6.92 15.07
C MET A 28 8.76 7.51 13.91
N ASN A 29 8.03 7.94 12.87
CA ASN A 29 8.57 8.66 11.72
C ASN A 29 7.74 9.92 11.51
N VAL A 30 8.40 11.06 11.37
CA VAL A 30 7.77 12.34 11.10
C VAL A 30 8.27 12.87 9.76
N PHE A 31 7.36 13.08 8.82
CA PHE A 31 7.67 13.63 7.50
C PHE A 31 7.30 15.11 7.47
N ALA A 32 8.31 15.97 7.40
CA ALA A 32 8.15 17.43 7.26
C ALA A 32 8.63 17.90 5.89
N GLY A 33 8.05 18.97 5.38
CA GLY A 33 8.45 19.56 4.09
C GLY A 33 7.33 20.36 3.44
N LYS A 34 7.65 21.03 2.33
CA LYS A 34 6.72 21.86 1.55
C LYS A 34 5.57 21.03 0.96
N ASN A 35 4.48 21.70 0.59
CA ASN A 35 3.39 21.02 -0.14
C ASN A 35 3.92 20.44 -1.45
N GLY A 36 3.43 19.25 -1.82
CA GLY A 36 3.91 18.54 -2.99
C GLY A 36 5.25 17.80 -2.81
N SER A 37 5.92 17.85 -1.63
CA SER A 37 7.21 17.17 -1.42
C SER A 37 7.13 15.63 -1.38
N GLY A 38 5.93 15.05 -1.35
CA GLY A 38 5.74 13.60 -1.37
C GLY A 38 5.48 12.96 0.00
N LYS A 39 5.29 13.75 1.07
CA LYS A 39 5.01 13.22 2.42
C LYS A 39 3.85 12.22 2.46
N THR A 40 2.71 12.63 1.91
CA THR A 40 1.51 11.77 1.82
C THR A 40 1.78 10.57 0.93
N THR A 41 2.58 10.71 -0.12
CA THR A 41 2.97 9.62 -1.02
C THR A 41 3.72 8.51 -0.27
N VAL A 42 4.65 8.87 0.61
CA VAL A 42 5.38 7.88 1.44
C VAL A 42 4.44 7.18 2.42
N LEU A 43 3.54 7.93 3.07
CA LEU A 43 2.55 7.35 3.99
C LEU A 43 1.57 6.41 3.26
N GLU A 44 1.13 6.76 2.06
CA GLU A 44 0.25 5.90 1.26
C GLU A 44 0.98 4.68 0.73
N ALA A 45 2.26 4.80 0.37
CA ALA A 45 3.10 3.65 0.03
C ALA A 45 3.23 2.68 1.22
N ALA A 46 3.47 3.20 2.42
CA ALA A 46 3.47 2.38 3.64
C ALA A 46 2.11 1.68 3.85
N ASN A 47 0.98 2.38 3.61
CA ASN A 47 -0.34 1.79 3.70
C ASN A 47 -0.58 0.67 2.67
N VAL A 48 -0.06 0.80 1.44
CA VAL A 48 -0.07 -0.28 0.44
C VAL A 48 0.67 -1.52 0.97
N MET A 49 1.81 -1.33 1.65
CA MET A 49 2.58 -2.44 2.23
C MET A 49 1.87 -3.06 3.43
N LEU A 50 1.23 -2.27 4.30
CA LEU A 50 0.35 -2.77 5.36
C LEU A 50 -0.86 -3.53 4.79
N GLY A 51 -1.35 -3.14 3.63
CA GLY A 51 -2.40 -3.85 2.90
C GLY A 51 -2.02 -5.30 2.55
N ALA A 52 -0.73 -5.63 2.50
CA ALA A 52 -0.26 -6.99 2.30
C ALA A 52 -0.62 -7.92 3.47
N TYR A 53 -0.61 -7.40 4.70
CA TYR A 53 -1.09 -8.13 5.89
C TYR A 53 -2.59 -8.44 5.75
N LEU A 54 -3.38 -7.43 5.39
CA LEU A 54 -4.82 -7.63 5.18
C LEU A 54 -5.12 -8.58 4.01
N ALA A 55 -4.30 -8.54 2.95
CA ALA A 55 -4.43 -9.44 1.80
C ALA A 55 -4.06 -10.90 2.10
N ALA A 56 -3.43 -11.16 3.23
CA ALA A 56 -3.11 -12.53 3.66
C ALA A 56 -4.33 -13.27 4.23
N TYR A 57 -5.31 -12.53 4.77
CA TYR A 57 -6.57 -13.11 5.23
C TYR A 57 -7.43 -13.58 4.05
N LYS A 58 -8.00 -14.77 4.17
CA LYS A 58 -8.90 -15.34 3.17
C LYS A 58 -10.36 -15.24 3.57
N THR A 59 -10.66 -15.39 4.84
CA THR A 59 -12.02 -15.54 5.36
C THR A 59 -12.54 -14.25 6.01
N TYR A 60 -11.74 -13.63 6.87
CA TYR A 60 -12.23 -12.56 7.75
C TYR A 60 -12.09 -11.15 7.19
N VAL A 61 -11.22 -10.95 6.18
CA VAL A 61 -10.99 -9.60 5.61
C VAL A 61 -11.43 -9.53 4.15
N PRO A 62 -12.53 -8.85 3.86
CA PRO A 62 -12.94 -8.63 2.47
C PRO A 62 -11.87 -7.87 1.67
N SER A 63 -11.64 -8.28 0.42
CA SER A 63 -10.63 -7.71 -0.48
C SER A 63 -10.75 -6.20 -0.70
N ARG A 64 -11.95 -5.61 -0.51
CA ARG A 64 -12.19 -4.16 -0.59
C ARG A 64 -11.44 -3.34 0.45
N PHE A 65 -10.99 -3.96 1.56
CA PHE A 65 -10.18 -3.31 2.59
C PHE A 65 -8.68 -3.36 2.31
N VAL A 66 -8.26 -4.16 1.32
CA VAL A 66 -6.86 -4.23 0.91
C VAL A 66 -6.50 -3.00 0.09
N TYR A 67 -5.62 -2.17 0.62
CA TYR A 67 -5.12 -1.02 -0.11
C TYR A 67 -4.10 -1.46 -1.16
N ASN A 68 -4.29 -1.03 -2.40
CA ASN A 68 -3.50 -1.43 -3.56
C ASN A 68 -2.92 -0.21 -4.27
N ILE A 69 -1.86 -0.39 -5.06
CA ILE A 69 -1.39 0.62 -6.01
C ILE A 69 -2.50 0.81 -7.06
N LYS A 70 -2.85 2.06 -7.35
CA LYS A 70 -3.84 2.41 -8.38
C LYS A 70 -3.12 2.86 -9.65
N SER A 71 -3.79 2.83 -10.80
CA SER A 71 -3.24 3.35 -12.06
C SER A 71 -2.83 4.83 -11.94
N ALA A 72 -3.58 5.63 -11.16
CA ALA A 72 -3.25 7.02 -10.86
C ALA A 72 -1.99 7.20 -10.00
N ASP A 73 -1.48 6.14 -9.37
CA ASP A 73 -0.26 6.18 -8.57
C ASP A 73 0.99 5.92 -9.42
N VAL A 74 0.82 5.50 -10.68
CA VAL A 74 1.93 5.26 -11.61
C VAL A 74 2.52 6.62 -12.04
N ARG A 75 3.85 6.73 -11.94
CA ARG A 75 4.57 7.95 -12.32
C ARG A 75 4.33 8.28 -13.79
N GLN A 76 4.01 9.54 -14.05
CA GLN A 76 3.89 10.07 -15.40
C GLN A 76 5.14 10.87 -15.77
N LYS A 77 5.68 10.64 -16.95
CA LYS A 77 6.78 11.42 -17.54
C LYS A 77 6.26 12.19 -18.74
N ALA A 78 6.56 13.49 -18.80
CA ALA A 78 6.22 14.29 -19.97
C ALA A 78 6.99 13.77 -21.20
N GLN A 79 6.30 13.63 -22.32
CA GLN A 79 6.88 13.36 -23.62
C GLN A 79 6.77 14.64 -24.48
N ILE A 80 7.90 15.11 -24.96
CA ILE A 80 7.95 16.19 -25.94
C ILE A 80 8.24 15.51 -27.28
N SER A 81 7.34 15.63 -28.25
CA SER A 81 7.62 15.14 -29.61
C SER A 81 8.46 16.20 -30.34
N GLU A 82 9.64 15.81 -30.80
CA GLU A 82 10.55 16.68 -31.54
C GLU A 82 10.10 16.94 -32.99
N ASP A 83 9.08 16.26 -33.48
CA ASP A 83 8.79 16.09 -34.92
C ASP A 83 7.58 16.89 -35.43
N SER A 84 7.05 17.85 -34.73
CA SER A 84 5.93 18.61 -35.27
C SER A 84 5.91 20.07 -34.85
N THR A 85 5.57 20.92 -35.80
CA THR A 85 5.17 22.32 -35.64
C THR A 85 4.04 22.56 -34.63
N ILE A 86 3.51 21.48 -34.00
CA ILE A 86 2.50 21.49 -32.98
C ILE A 86 3.10 20.78 -31.73
N PHE A 87 3.40 21.55 -30.71
CA PHE A 87 3.85 21.01 -29.41
C PHE A 87 2.71 20.20 -28.75
N THR A 88 2.67 18.92 -29.01
CA THR A 88 1.78 17.99 -28.27
C THR A 88 2.53 17.50 -27.02
N THR A 89 2.17 18.03 -25.86
CA THR A 89 2.62 17.50 -24.56
C THR A 89 1.78 16.30 -24.19
N GLY A 90 2.31 15.11 -24.42
CA GLY A 90 1.77 13.87 -23.88
C GLY A 90 2.44 13.49 -22.55
N THR A 91 1.83 12.59 -21.80
CA THR A 91 2.46 11.94 -20.65
C THR A 91 2.51 10.45 -20.88
N ILE A 92 3.63 9.81 -20.47
CA ILE A 92 3.80 8.36 -20.55
C ILE A 92 3.90 7.80 -19.14
N SER A 93 3.07 6.81 -18.86
CA SER A 93 3.12 6.06 -17.62
C SER A 93 4.39 5.21 -17.53
N GLN A 94 5.10 5.32 -16.42
CA GLN A 94 6.37 4.64 -16.18
C GLN A 94 6.14 3.30 -15.48
N TYR A 95 6.37 2.20 -16.18
CA TYR A 95 6.28 0.85 -15.65
C TYR A 95 7.65 0.17 -15.58
N PRO A 96 7.87 -0.82 -14.68
CA PRO A 96 6.96 -1.19 -13.60
C PRO A 96 6.82 -0.10 -12.54
N CYS A 97 5.62 0.04 -11.95
CA CYS A 97 5.42 0.80 -10.73
C CYS A 97 5.49 -0.15 -9.53
N LYS A 98 6.44 0.08 -8.62
CA LYS A 98 6.75 -0.88 -7.56
C LYS A 98 7.00 -0.20 -6.22
N ILE A 99 6.49 -0.83 -5.17
CA ILE A 99 6.80 -0.52 -3.78
C ILE A 99 7.41 -1.77 -3.17
N SER A 100 8.63 -1.67 -2.63
CA SER A 100 9.33 -2.74 -1.92
C SER A 100 9.47 -2.37 -0.45
N CYS A 101 9.44 -3.37 0.42
CA CYS A 101 9.49 -3.19 1.86
C CYS A 101 10.39 -4.24 2.50
N ILE A 102 11.27 -3.79 3.39
CA ILE A 102 11.95 -4.63 4.39
C ILE A 102 11.29 -4.31 5.73
N ALA A 103 10.82 -5.34 6.42
CA ALA A 103 10.12 -5.18 7.69
C ALA A 103 10.50 -6.28 8.69
N LYS A 104 10.31 -5.98 9.98
CA LYS A 104 10.25 -6.98 11.04
C LYS A 104 8.82 -7.46 11.19
N TRP A 105 8.65 -8.77 11.30
CA TRP A 105 7.36 -9.42 11.36
C TRP A 105 7.30 -10.52 12.41
N GLY A 106 6.20 -10.56 13.11
CA GLY A 106 5.90 -11.61 14.07
C GLY A 106 6.53 -11.38 15.45
N GLU A 107 6.37 -12.36 16.32
CA GLU A 107 6.87 -12.30 17.71
C GLU A 107 8.40 -12.40 17.81
N GLN A 108 9.02 -13.05 16.85
CA GLN A 108 10.47 -13.26 16.79
C GLN A 108 11.20 -12.16 16.00
N ASP A 109 10.53 -11.06 15.64
CA ASP A 109 11.11 -9.98 14.82
C ASP A 109 11.81 -10.50 13.55
N LYS A 110 11.21 -11.50 12.89
CA LYS A 110 11.75 -12.07 11.66
C LYS A 110 11.81 -11.00 10.56
N THR A 111 12.98 -10.86 9.93
CA THR A 111 13.09 -9.96 8.77
C THR A 111 12.38 -10.58 7.57
N ILE A 112 11.46 -9.83 7.00
CA ILE A 112 10.76 -10.18 5.76
C ILE A 112 11.02 -9.09 4.71
N GLU A 113 11.14 -9.53 3.47
CA GLU A 113 11.22 -8.66 2.30
C GLU A 113 10.13 -9.04 1.33
N PHE A 114 9.41 -8.06 0.81
CA PHE A 114 8.35 -8.27 -0.19
C PHE A 114 8.08 -7.00 -0.98
N GLN A 115 7.35 -7.17 -2.07
CA GLN A 115 7.04 -6.06 -2.97
C GLN A 115 5.61 -6.15 -3.51
N ARG A 116 5.06 -4.97 -3.80
CA ARG A 116 3.81 -4.79 -4.52
C ARG A 116 4.09 -4.09 -5.83
N VAL A 117 3.53 -4.57 -6.94
CA VAL A 117 3.91 -4.11 -8.28
C VAL A 117 2.72 -4.07 -9.24
N ILE A 118 2.69 -3.03 -10.08
CA ILE A 118 1.93 -2.99 -11.34
C ILE A 118 2.95 -3.05 -12.47
N LEU A 119 2.84 -4.06 -13.32
CA LEU A 119 3.83 -4.34 -14.37
C LEU A 119 3.56 -3.56 -15.66
N LYS A 120 2.31 -3.27 -15.96
CA LYS A 120 1.86 -2.59 -17.18
C LYS A 120 0.52 -1.90 -16.97
N GLU A 121 0.10 -1.13 -17.94
CA GLU A 121 -1.21 -0.49 -17.97
C GLU A 121 -2.34 -1.51 -17.78
N ASP A 122 -3.41 -1.08 -17.11
CA ASP A 122 -4.59 -1.89 -16.75
C ASP A 122 -4.31 -3.18 -15.96
N ALA A 123 -3.07 -3.39 -15.52
CA ALA A 123 -2.76 -4.51 -14.66
C ALA A 123 -3.17 -4.23 -13.21
N ARG A 124 -3.62 -5.29 -12.52
CA ARG A 124 -3.86 -5.24 -11.07
C ARG A 124 -2.54 -5.29 -10.30
N THR A 125 -2.51 -4.71 -9.12
CA THR A 125 -1.40 -4.86 -8.18
C THR A 125 -1.19 -6.33 -7.84
N LYS A 126 0.06 -6.79 -7.98
CA LYS A 126 0.48 -8.16 -7.61
C LYS A 126 1.55 -8.11 -6.53
N PHE A 127 1.77 -9.23 -5.86
CA PHE A 127 3.01 -9.46 -5.15
C PHE A 127 4.11 -9.79 -6.18
N GLY A 128 5.32 -9.31 -5.94
CA GLY A 128 6.49 -9.71 -6.75
C GLY A 128 7.10 -11.02 -6.25
N GLY A 129 6.26 -11.94 -5.84
CA GLY A 129 6.57 -13.22 -5.22
C GLY A 129 5.41 -13.66 -4.34
N SER A 130 5.68 -14.51 -3.34
CA SER A 130 4.69 -14.89 -2.32
C SER A 130 4.49 -13.77 -1.29
N ASN A 131 3.33 -13.75 -0.63
CA ASN A 131 3.11 -12.91 0.54
C ASN A 131 3.75 -13.57 1.78
N PRO A 132 4.84 -13.01 2.35
CA PRO A 132 5.57 -13.64 3.43
C PRO A 132 4.80 -13.70 4.76
N MET A 133 3.72 -12.94 4.90
CA MET A 133 2.85 -12.92 6.08
C MET A 133 1.77 -13.99 6.02
N GLN A 134 1.50 -14.55 4.85
CA GLN A 134 0.39 -15.47 4.63
C GLN A 134 0.42 -16.72 5.53
N PRO A 135 1.56 -17.40 5.75
CA PRO A 135 1.58 -18.59 6.63
C PRO A 135 1.14 -18.27 8.07
N THR A 136 1.61 -17.15 8.61
CA THR A 136 1.25 -16.72 9.98
C THR A 136 -0.23 -16.35 10.07
N VAL A 137 -0.73 -15.62 9.07
CA VAL A 137 -2.13 -15.18 9.05
C VAL A 137 -3.09 -16.38 8.91
N ILE A 138 -2.74 -17.38 8.08
CA ILE A 138 -3.54 -18.61 7.96
C ILE A 138 -3.60 -19.33 9.32
N ALA A 139 -2.47 -19.46 10.02
CA ALA A 139 -2.46 -20.07 11.33
C ALA A 139 -3.35 -19.32 12.34
N TRP A 140 -3.42 -17.99 12.25
CA TRP A 140 -4.35 -17.21 13.07
C TRP A 140 -5.82 -17.42 12.67
N GLU A 141 -6.14 -17.48 11.38
CA GLU A 141 -7.51 -17.78 10.93
C GLU A 141 -7.97 -19.17 11.45
N GLU A 142 -7.08 -20.15 11.41
CA GLU A 142 -7.35 -21.47 11.98
C GLU A 142 -7.52 -21.43 13.50
N ALA A 143 -6.68 -20.65 14.21
CA ALA A 143 -6.80 -20.48 15.66
C ALA A 143 -8.11 -19.78 16.03
N ILE A 144 -8.51 -18.73 15.32
CA ILE A 144 -9.78 -18.03 15.52
C ILE A 144 -10.96 -19.00 15.31
N SER A 145 -10.94 -19.78 14.24
CA SER A 145 -11.99 -20.76 13.95
C SER A 145 -12.13 -21.84 15.05
N LYS A 146 -11.01 -22.19 15.69
CA LYS A 146 -11.02 -23.12 16.85
C LYS A 146 -11.45 -22.43 18.13
N ALA A 147 -11.10 -21.15 18.31
CA ALA A 147 -11.42 -20.35 19.49
C ALA A 147 -12.93 -20.07 19.64
N ASP A 148 -13.68 -20.01 18.53
CA ASP A 148 -15.15 -19.91 18.56
C ASP A 148 -15.82 -21.05 19.35
N HIS A 149 -15.06 -22.10 19.71
CA HIS A 149 -15.49 -23.26 20.49
C HIS A 149 -14.66 -23.49 21.76
N SER A 150 -13.78 -22.57 22.15
CA SER A 150 -12.87 -22.69 23.30
C SER A 150 -12.46 -21.31 23.84
N ASP A 151 -12.06 -21.23 25.11
CA ASP A 151 -11.60 -20.00 25.79
C ASP A 151 -10.19 -19.55 25.34
N ILE A 152 -9.81 -19.77 24.09
CA ILE A 152 -8.50 -19.36 23.55
C ILE A 152 -8.59 -17.93 23.04
N GLU A 153 -7.84 -17.01 23.64
CA GLU A 153 -7.70 -15.65 23.19
C GLU A 153 -6.66 -15.54 22.06
N VAL A 154 -7.07 -15.01 20.90
CA VAL A 154 -6.17 -14.74 19.76
C VAL A 154 -5.96 -13.23 19.63
N VAL A 155 -4.75 -12.77 19.93
CA VAL A 155 -4.37 -11.35 19.80
C VAL A 155 -3.85 -11.06 18.40
N LEU A 156 -4.57 -10.21 17.65
CA LEU A 156 -4.22 -9.81 16.30
C LEU A 156 -3.59 -8.41 16.26
N PRO A 157 -2.63 -8.14 15.34
CA PRO A 157 -2.10 -6.80 15.12
C PRO A 157 -3.19 -5.85 14.62
N LEU A 158 -3.30 -4.68 15.27
CA LEU A 158 -4.18 -3.60 14.82
C LEU A 158 -3.44 -2.73 13.80
N VAL A 159 -4.06 -2.52 12.63
CA VAL A 159 -3.59 -1.58 11.61
C VAL A 159 -4.58 -0.42 11.50
N LEU A 160 -4.10 0.81 11.71
CA LEU A 160 -4.90 2.02 11.59
C LEU A 160 -4.26 2.99 10.60
N TYR A 161 -4.96 3.29 9.50
CA TYR A 161 -4.57 4.32 8.53
C TYR A 161 -5.58 5.48 8.54
N LEU A 162 -5.10 6.66 8.87
CA LEU A 162 -5.92 7.89 8.89
C LEU A 162 -5.50 8.79 7.72
N SER A 163 -6.26 8.72 6.61
CA SER A 163 -6.00 9.56 5.44
C SER A 163 -6.43 11.01 5.65
N THR A 164 -5.88 11.92 4.84
CA THR A 164 -6.31 13.32 4.80
C THR A 164 -7.75 13.48 4.32
N ALA A 165 -8.29 12.54 3.54
CA ALA A 165 -9.67 12.55 3.06
C ALA A 165 -10.71 12.54 4.20
N ARG A 166 -10.35 12.08 5.41
CA ARG A 166 -11.23 12.13 6.59
C ARG A 166 -11.65 13.54 6.98
N LEU A 167 -10.85 14.56 6.62
CA LEU A 167 -11.12 15.97 6.94
C LEU A 167 -12.10 16.61 5.95
N TRP A 168 -12.33 15.96 4.81
CA TRP A 168 -13.21 16.45 3.76
C TRP A 168 -14.39 15.49 3.67
N LYS A 169 -15.57 15.94 4.11
CA LYS A 169 -16.81 15.24 3.75
C LYS A 169 -17.02 15.45 2.27
N ASP A 170 -16.88 14.38 1.48
CA ASP A 170 -17.27 14.40 0.08
C ASP A 170 -18.74 14.80 0.01
N GLY A 171 -18.99 16.02 -0.49
CA GLY A 171 -20.32 16.59 -0.66
C GLY A 171 -21.13 15.94 -1.78
N ASN A 172 -20.85 14.71 -2.17
CA ASN A 172 -21.63 13.94 -3.13
C ASN A 172 -22.94 13.42 -2.51
N LYS A 173 -23.83 14.36 -2.17
CA LYS A 173 -25.26 14.05 -2.18
C LYS A 173 -25.64 13.80 -3.64
N LYS A 174 -25.76 12.53 -4.04
CA LYS A 174 -26.50 12.16 -5.23
C LYS A 174 -27.87 12.80 -5.11
N ALA A 175 -28.13 13.80 -5.94
CA ALA A 175 -29.46 14.36 -6.09
C ALA A 175 -30.36 13.20 -6.56
N THR A 176 -31.17 12.70 -5.65
CA THR A 176 -32.23 11.75 -5.99
C THR A 176 -33.22 12.55 -6.83
N LYS A 177 -33.20 12.37 -8.17
CA LYS A 177 -34.28 12.81 -9.02
C LYS A 177 -35.53 12.07 -8.54
N ARG A 178 -36.39 12.78 -7.84
CA ARG A 178 -37.79 12.38 -7.71
C ARG A 178 -38.44 12.71 -9.04
N GLY A 179 -38.80 11.70 -9.84
CA GLY A 179 -39.77 11.77 -10.91
C GLY A 179 -41.14 11.55 -10.32
#